data_d2726460766029e557cedac7a916e63d
#
_entry.id   d2726460766029e557cedac7a916e63d
#
_cell.length_a   1.000
_cell.length_b   1.000
_cell.length_c   1.000
_cell.angle_alpha   90.00
_cell.angle_beta   90.00
_cell.angle_gamma   90.00
#
_symmetry.space_group_name_H-M   'P 1'
#
loop_
_entity.id
_entity.type
_entity.pdbx_description
1 polymer ?
#
loop_
_entity_poly.entity_id
_entity_poly.type
_entity_poly.pdbx_seq_one_letter_code
_entity_poly.pdbx_strand_id
1 'polypeptide(L)'
;MKKLLAGLLLVSSVLSFGATQRVPLEKLVGNGDGELLYLEGQQKPYSGEVERKYPNGKLLGLATMKDGKLEGKAYVYYENGKVKKEETYVNGKANGPAKSYHENGQVEYETNFKNSQREGIEKAYSKAGILLSEVPFKNGNATGLVKLYNEQTGKLKYETNVVNGVRNGLSKKYYPSGKLLSEVVFKNDKEEGIMKAYYENGKLQGEAPYKNGQLDGVVKMYDENGKVIEQTTFKNGQQVK
;
A
#
# COMPACT_ATOMS: atom_id res chain seq x y z
N MET A 1 -79.04 13.26 -6.98
CA MET A 1 -77.68 13.46 -6.41
C MET A 1 -76.82 12.26 -6.76
N LYS A 2 -76.07 12.34 -7.86
CA LYS A 2 -75.13 11.29 -8.27
C LYS A 2 -73.75 11.86 -8.12
N LYS A 3 -72.93 11.29 -7.20
CA LYS A 3 -71.52 11.63 -7.01
C LYS A 3 -70.69 10.89 -8.05
N LEU A 4 -70.02 11.64 -8.92
CA LEU A 4 -68.98 11.14 -9.81
C LEU A 4 -67.69 10.93 -8.97
N LEU A 5 -67.21 9.68 -8.88
CA LEU A 5 -65.89 9.35 -8.44
C LEU A 5 -64.96 9.42 -9.66
N ALA A 6 -64.10 10.42 -9.73
CA ALA A 6 -62.99 10.46 -10.69
C ALA A 6 -61.85 9.58 -10.17
N GLY A 7 -61.68 8.43 -10.82
CA GLY A 7 -60.52 7.57 -10.57
C GLY A 7 -59.25 8.19 -11.14
N LEU A 8 -58.34 8.55 -10.28
CA LEU A 8 -56.98 8.99 -10.64
C LEU A 8 -56.14 7.73 -10.97
N LEU A 9 -55.95 7.43 -12.25
CA LEU A 9 -54.99 6.44 -12.69
C LEU A 9 -53.60 7.02 -12.47
N LEU A 10 -52.92 6.60 -11.42
CA LEU A 10 -51.48 6.76 -11.25
C LEU A 10 -50.81 5.79 -12.20
N VAL A 11 -50.37 6.28 -13.35
CA VAL A 11 -49.41 5.58 -14.21
C VAL A 11 -48.07 5.70 -13.49
N SER A 12 -47.73 4.69 -12.68
CA SER A 12 -46.36 4.50 -12.22
C SER A 12 -45.51 4.10 -13.43
N SER A 13 -44.86 5.08 -14.06
CA SER A 13 -43.76 4.81 -14.96
C SER A 13 -42.62 4.22 -14.10
N VAL A 14 -42.59 2.89 -14.03
CA VAL A 14 -41.40 2.18 -13.61
C VAL A 14 -40.38 2.47 -14.71
N LEU A 15 -39.52 3.45 -14.46
CA LEU A 15 -38.25 3.57 -15.15
C LEU A 15 -37.49 2.28 -14.86
N SER A 16 -37.63 1.26 -15.71
CA SER A 16 -36.68 0.17 -15.76
C SER A 16 -35.36 0.80 -16.17
N PHE A 17 -34.49 1.05 -15.20
CA PHE A 17 -33.08 1.17 -15.49
C PHE A 17 -32.69 -0.16 -16.18
N GLY A 18 -32.65 -0.16 -17.51
CA GLY A 18 -32.15 -1.27 -18.25
C GLY A 18 -30.80 -1.66 -17.71
N ALA A 19 -30.64 -2.92 -17.29
CA ALA A 19 -29.36 -3.43 -16.86
C ALA A 19 -28.33 -3.06 -17.94
N THR A 20 -27.36 -2.24 -17.60
CA THR A 20 -26.31 -1.83 -18.54
C THR A 20 -25.67 -3.11 -19.04
N GLN A 21 -25.81 -3.39 -20.36
CA GLN A 21 -25.27 -4.63 -20.94
C GLN A 21 -23.75 -4.58 -20.81
N ARG A 22 -23.20 -5.46 -20.01
CA ARG A 22 -21.76 -5.61 -19.85
C ARG A 22 -21.17 -6.31 -21.05
N VAL A 23 -20.08 -5.78 -21.57
CA VAL A 23 -19.35 -6.37 -22.69
C VAL A 23 -18.18 -7.18 -22.13
N PRO A 24 -18.02 -8.44 -22.57
CA PRO A 24 -16.82 -9.22 -22.26
C PRO A 24 -15.57 -8.50 -22.75
N LEU A 25 -14.53 -8.41 -21.89
CA LEU A 25 -13.29 -7.70 -22.20
C LEU A 25 -12.61 -8.25 -23.47
N GLU A 26 -12.73 -9.55 -23.75
CA GLU A 26 -12.18 -10.23 -24.93
C GLU A 26 -12.82 -9.80 -26.26
N LYS A 27 -13.95 -9.09 -26.22
CA LYS A 27 -14.56 -8.48 -27.41
C LYS A 27 -14.02 -7.06 -27.70
N LEU A 28 -13.16 -6.55 -26.88
CA LEU A 28 -12.51 -5.27 -27.10
C LEU A 28 -11.17 -5.47 -27.79
N VAL A 29 -10.92 -4.69 -28.83
CA VAL A 29 -9.68 -4.68 -29.60
C VAL A 29 -9.01 -3.31 -29.51
N GLY A 30 -7.67 -3.30 -29.45
CA GLY A 30 -6.90 -2.06 -29.53
C GLY A 30 -6.76 -1.58 -30.98
N ASN A 31 -6.67 -0.28 -31.17
CA ASN A 31 -6.11 0.26 -32.41
C ASN A 31 -4.59 -0.03 -32.44
N GLY A 32 -3.94 0.03 -33.60
CA GLY A 32 -2.55 -0.40 -33.78
C GLY A 32 -1.51 0.25 -32.86
N ASP A 33 -1.81 1.38 -32.23
CA ASP A 33 -1.00 2.08 -31.21
C ASP A 33 -1.35 1.68 -29.75
N GLY A 34 -2.44 0.87 -29.57
CA GLY A 34 -2.81 0.31 -28.26
C GLY A 34 -3.38 1.30 -27.24
N GLU A 35 -3.58 2.56 -27.60
CA GLU A 35 -4.04 3.59 -26.65
C GLU A 35 -5.55 3.53 -26.34
N LEU A 36 -6.36 3.12 -27.33
CA LEU A 36 -7.81 3.10 -27.21
C LEU A 36 -8.37 1.71 -27.48
N LEU A 37 -9.41 1.33 -26.74
CA LEU A 37 -10.14 0.09 -26.96
C LEU A 37 -11.46 0.34 -27.68
N TYR A 38 -11.77 -0.54 -28.63
CA TYR A 38 -12.94 -0.53 -29.47
C TYR A 38 -13.69 -1.85 -29.31
N LEU A 39 -15.02 -1.83 -29.45
CA LEU A 39 -15.73 -3.08 -29.62
C LEU A 39 -15.41 -3.63 -31.03
N GLU A 40 -15.15 -4.92 -31.12
CA GLU A 40 -14.81 -5.61 -32.37
C GLU A 40 -15.79 -5.24 -33.50
N GLY A 41 -15.24 -4.81 -34.64
CA GLY A 41 -16.02 -4.35 -35.79
C GLY A 41 -16.56 -2.92 -35.72
N GLN A 42 -16.30 -2.18 -34.63
CA GLN A 42 -16.73 -0.78 -34.51
C GLN A 42 -15.55 0.18 -34.69
N GLN A 43 -15.84 1.37 -35.24
CA GLN A 43 -14.85 2.43 -35.47
C GLN A 43 -14.81 3.48 -34.32
N LYS A 44 -15.85 3.49 -33.47
CA LYS A 44 -15.92 4.43 -32.33
C LYS A 44 -15.31 3.78 -31.09
N PRO A 45 -14.45 4.48 -30.35
CA PRO A 45 -13.92 3.99 -29.08
C PRO A 45 -15.05 3.59 -28.12
N TYR A 46 -14.87 2.48 -27.42
CA TYR A 46 -15.90 1.90 -26.58
C TYR A 46 -16.15 2.76 -25.33
N SER A 47 -17.43 2.95 -25.01
CA SER A 47 -17.89 3.53 -23.72
C SER A 47 -18.96 2.63 -23.14
N GLY A 48 -18.79 2.18 -21.90
CA GLY A 48 -19.70 1.27 -21.22
C GLY A 48 -19.00 0.41 -20.17
N GLU A 49 -19.74 -0.50 -19.56
CA GLU A 49 -19.17 -1.48 -18.61
C GLU A 49 -18.53 -2.65 -19.36
N VAL A 50 -17.38 -3.08 -18.88
CA VAL A 50 -16.67 -4.28 -19.34
C VAL A 50 -16.50 -5.26 -18.20
N GLU A 51 -16.67 -6.55 -18.52
CA GLU A 51 -16.49 -7.62 -17.56
C GLU A 51 -15.46 -8.65 -18.03
N ARG A 52 -14.84 -9.31 -17.09
CA ARG A 52 -14.02 -10.51 -17.30
C ARG A 52 -14.50 -11.60 -16.35
N LYS A 53 -14.52 -12.83 -16.80
CA LYS A 53 -14.97 -13.98 -16.01
C LYS A 53 -13.85 -15.00 -15.81
N TYR A 54 -13.94 -15.73 -14.72
CA TYR A 54 -13.19 -16.95 -14.50
C TYR A 54 -13.67 -18.06 -15.47
N PRO A 55 -12.88 -19.12 -15.69
CA PRO A 55 -13.32 -20.27 -16.51
C PRO A 55 -14.63 -20.92 -16.03
N ASN A 56 -14.93 -20.81 -14.73
CA ASN A 56 -16.19 -21.31 -14.14
C ASN A 56 -17.38 -20.34 -14.30
N GLY A 57 -17.22 -19.26 -15.07
CA GLY A 57 -18.26 -18.27 -15.36
C GLY A 57 -18.49 -17.19 -14.31
N LYS A 58 -17.82 -17.29 -13.13
CA LYS A 58 -17.92 -16.27 -12.09
C LYS A 58 -17.20 -14.98 -12.51
N LEU A 59 -17.66 -13.84 -11.99
CA LEU A 59 -17.06 -12.53 -12.27
C LEU A 59 -15.63 -12.46 -11.70
N LEU A 60 -14.66 -12.18 -12.56
CA LEU A 60 -13.27 -11.93 -12.20
C LEU A 60 -12.98 -10.42 -12.12
N GLY A 61 -13.52 -9.63 -13.04
CA GLY A 61 -13.26 -8.19 -13.11
C GLY A 61 -14.45 -7.42 -13.68
N LEU A 62 -14.58 -6.18 -13.24
CA LEU A 62 -15.59 -5.22 -13.72
C LEU A 62 -14.93 -3.84 -13.79
N ALA A 63 -15.12 -3.13 -14.88
CA ALA A 63 -14.64 -1.77 -15.04
C ALA A 63 -15.56 -0.96 -15.94
N THR A 64 -15.47 0.35 -15.86
CA THR A 64 -16.13 1.28 -16.78
C THR A 64 -15.11 1.82 -17.76
N MET A 65 -15.50 1.88 -19.02
CA MET A 65 -14.75 2.51 -20.10
C MET A 65 -15.46 3.79 -20.54
N LYS A 66 -14.68 4.80 -20.87
CA LYS A 66 -15.14 6.02 -21.54
C LYS A 66 -14.16 6.37 -22.65
N ASP A 67 -14.72 6.50 -23.87
CA ASP A 67 -13.95 6.83 -25.08
C ASP A 67 -12.69 5.95 -25.24
N GLY A 68 -12.86 4.63 -25.03
CA GLY A 68 -11.81 3.62 -25.18
C GLY A 68 -10.83 3.50 -24.02
N LYS A 69 -11.00 4.26 -22.93
CA LYS A 69 -10.10 4.27 -21.75
C LYS A 69 -10.85 3.91 -20.47
N LEU A 70 -10.13 3.34 -19.51
CA LEU A 70 -10.68 3.12 -18.17
C LEU A 70 -11.04 4.45 -17.51
N GLU A 71 -12.25 4.50 -16.94
CA GLU A 71 -12.80 5.67 -16.27
C GLU A 71 -13.60 5.25 -15.02
N GLY A 72 -13.40 5.92 -13.90
CA GLY A 72 -14.07 5.58 -12.65
C GLY A 72 -13.49 4.37 -11.95
N LYS A 73 -14.31 3.64 -11.18
CA LYS A 73 -13.86 2.49 -10.39
C LYS A 73 -13.75 1.22 -11.25
N ALA A 74 -12.69 0.46 -11.03
CA ALA A 74 -12.49 -0.89 -11.53
C ALA A 74 -12.32 -1.86 -10.36
N TYR A 75 -12.87 -3.05 -10.51
CA TYR A 75 -12.89 -4.09 -9.49
C TYR A 75 -12.30 -5.39 -10.01
N VAL A 76 -11.58 -6.10 -9.15
CA VAL A 76 -11.21 -7.51 -9.32
C VAL A 76 -11.85 -8.28 -8.18
N TYR A 77 -12.34 -9.48 -8.46
CA TYR A 77 -13.03 -10.33 -7.50
C TYR A 77 -12.28 -11.64 -7.30
N TYR A 78 -12.40 -12.20 -6.12
CA TYR A 78 -12.06 -13.59 -5.84
C TYR A 78 -13.13 -14.53 -6.43
N GLU A 79 -12.83 -15.82 -6.59
CA GLU A 79 -13.81 -16.82 -7.04
C GLU A 79 -14.99 -17.00 -6.09
N ASN A 80 -14.84 -16.61 -4.82
CA ASN A 80 -15.95 -16.60 -3.85
C ASN A 80 -16.85 -15.37 -3.97
N GLY A 81 -16.59 -14.48 -4.97
CA GLY A 81 -17.38 -13.28 -5.28
C GLY A 81 -17.05 -12.06 -4.44
N LYS A 82 -16.15 -12.16 -3.43
CA LYS A 82 -15.70 -10.99 -2.67
C LYS A 82 -14.74 -10.14 -3.51
N VAL A 83 -14.74 -8.84 -3.26
CA VAL A 83 -13.78 -7.91 -3.89
C VAL A 83 -12.37 -8.29 -3.43
N LYS A 84 -11.47 -8.46 -4.40
CA LYS A 84 -10.03 -8.65 -4.21
C LYS A 84 -9.28 -7.35 -4.32
N LYS A 85 -9.69 -6.48 -5.26
CA LYS A 85 -9.04 -5.20 -5.52
C LYS A 85 -10.05 -4.20 -6.07
N GLU A 86 -9.93 -2.95 -5.64
CA GLU A 86 -10.60 -1.82 -6.27
C GLU A 86 -9.58 -0.71 -6.55
N GLU A 87 -9.71 -0.06 -7.70
CA GLU A 87 -8.89 1.07 -8.14
C GLU A 87 -9.74 2.11 -8.84
N THR A 88 -9.29 3.37 -8.77
CA THR A 88 -9.93 4.49 -9.46
C THR A 88 -9.08 4.92 -10.65
N TYR A 89 -9.72 5.11 -11.80
CA TYR A 89 -9.08 5.49 -13.05
C TYR A 89 -9.65 6.80 -13.60
N VAL A 90 -8.78 7.59 -14.22
CA VAL A 90 -9.13 8.78 -15.00
C VAL A 90 -8.34 8.73 -16.31
N ASN A 91 -9.02 8.76 -17.44
CA ASN A 91 -8.38 8.69 -18.77
C ASN A 91 -7.38 7.52 -18.90
N GLY A 92 -7.72 6.33 -18.43
CA GLY A 92 -6.88 5.13 -18.50
C GLY A 92 -5.74 5.06 -17.49
N LYS A 93 -5.54 6.08 -16.67
CA LYS A 93 -4.49 6.11 -15.65
C LYS A 93 -5.09 5.93 -14.26
N ALA A 94 -4.46 5.09 -13.43
CA ALA A 94 -4.84 5.01 -12.02
C ALA A 94 -4.68 6.39 -11.37
N ASN A 95 -5.76 6.92 -10.80
CA ASN A 95 -5.80 8.26 -10.23
C ASN A 95 -6.86 8.31 -9.12
N GLY A 96 -6.43 8.30 -7.88
CA GLY A 96 -7.29 8.23 -6.70
C GLY A 96 -6.99 7.00 -5.83
N PRO A 97 -7.88 6.70 -4.88
CA PRO A 97 -7.70 5.62 -3.93
C PRO A 97 -7.76 4.24 -4.60
N ALA A 98 -6.92 3.34 -4.10
CA ALA A 98 -6.93 1.92 -4.43
C ALA A 98 -6.84 1.09 -3.16
N LYS A 99 -7.53 -0.05 -3.14
CA LYS A 99 -7.51 -1.02 -2.03
C LYS A 99 -7.39 -2.43 -2.57
N SER A 100 -6.65 -3.26 -1.84
CA SER A 100 -6.76 -4.71 -1.97
C SER A 100 -7.28 -5.31 -0.66
N TYR A 101 -7.86 -6.49 -0.79
CA TYR A 101 -8.52 -7.16 0.31
C TYR A 101 -8.04 -8.61 0.41
N HIS A 102 -7.88 -9.10 1.60
CA HIS A 102 -7.75 -10.51 1.87
C HIS A 102 -9.04 -11.28 1.51
N GLU A 103 -8.95 -12.57 1.30
CA GLU A 103 -10.10 -13.41 0.93
C GLU A 103 -11.21 -13.44 2.00
N ASN A 104 -10.88 -13.14 3.27
CA ASN A 104 -11.86 -12.95 4.34
C ASN A 104 -12.63 -11.62 4.23
N GLY A 105 -12.19 -10.68 3.36
CA GLY A 105 -12.80 -9.36 3.12
C GLY A 105 -12.18 -8.24 3.93
N GLN A 106 -11.19 -8.50 4.79
CA GLN A 106 -10.41 -7.45 5.47
C GLN A 106 -9.48 -6.77 4.47
N VAL A 107 -9.27 -5.47 4.66
CA VAL A 107 -8.30 -4.71 3.85
C VAL A 107 -6.92 -5.32 4.02
N GLU A 108 -6.21 -5.52 2.91
CA GLU A 108 -4.82 -5.96 2.85
C GLU A 108 -3.89 -4.77 2.60
N TYR A 109 -4.23 -3.93 1.60
CA TYR A 109 -3.49 -2.70 1.29
C TYR A 109 -4.45 -1.55 1.01
N GLU A 110 -4.06 -0.36 1.44
CA GLU A 110 -4.62 0.91 1.02
C GLU A 110 -3.51 1.78 0.45
N THR A 111 -3.73 2.34 -0.72
CA THR A 111 -2.78 3.27 -1.36
C THR A 111 -3.55 4.32 -2.16
N ASN A 112 -2.85 5.34 -2.61
CA ASN A 112 -3.41 6.34 -3.51
C ASN A 112 -2.51 6.47 -4.73
N PHE A 113 -3.11 6.65 -5.91
CA PHE A 113 -2.41 6.87 -7.15
C PHE A 113 -2.64 8.30 -7.68
N LYS A 114 -1.62 8.83 -8.33
CA LYS A 114 -1.68 10.03 -9.14
C LYS A 114 -0.96 9.75 -10.46
N ASN A 115 -1.70 9.78 -11.56
CA ASN A 115 -1.18 9.45 -12.90
C ASN A 115 -0.42 8.11 -12.93
N SER A 116 -1.01 7.05 -12.35
CA SER A 116 -0.45 5.70 -12.25
C SER A 116 0.82 5.58 -11.37
N GLN A 117 1.18 6.61 -10.63
CA GLN A 117 2.27 6.58 -9.65
C GLN A 117 1.68 6.60 -8.24
N ARG A 118 2.25 5.81 -7.32
CA ARG A 118 1.86 5.87 -5.90
C ARG A 118 2.15 7.25 -5.32
N GLU A 119 1.18 7.79 -4.57
CA GLU A 119 1.26 9.10 -3.93
C GLU A 119 0.59 9.05 -2.55
N GLY A 120 1.25 9.60 -1.52
CA GLY A 120 0.74 9.55 -0.16
C GLY A 120 1.19 8.30 0.61
N ILE A 121 0.47 7.93 1.67
CA ILE A 121 0.84 6.81 2.55
C ILE A 121 0.15 5.53 2.10
N GLU A 122 0.95 4.53 1.75
CA GLU A 122 0.48 3.15 1.60
C GLU A 122 0.46 2.47 2.96
N LYS A 123 -0.64 1.79 3.27
CA LYS A 123 -0.81 1.01 4.50
C LYS A 123 -1.04 -0.45 4.16
N ALA A 124 -0.39 -1.34 4.92
CA ALA A 124 -0.63 -2.78 4.83
C ALA A 124 -1.21 -3.30 6.14
N TYR A 125 -2.12 -4.28 6.02
CA TYR A 125 -2.80 -4.87 7.16
C TYR A 125 -2.75 -6.40 7.10
N SER A 126 -2.72 -7.05 8.24
CA SER A 126 -2.83 -8.50 8.34
C SER A 126 -4.26 -8.99 8.06
N LYS A 127 -4.44 -10.32 7.93
CA LYS A 127 -5.77 -10.94 7.81
C LYS A 127 -6.68 -10.68 9.02
N ALA A 128 -6.12 -10.30 10.15
CA ALA A 128 -6.85 -9.89 11.36
C ALA A 128 -7.19 -8.38 11.36
N GLY A 129 -6.79 -7.63 10.33
CA GLY A 129 -7.00 -6.18 10.24
C GLY A 129 -6.00 -5.36 11.06
N ILE A 130 -4.91 -5.95 11.54
CA ILE A 130 -3.86 -5.25 12.30
C ILE A 130 -2.94 -4.53 11.30
N LEU A 131 -2.67 -3.25 11.54
CA LEU A 131 -1.73 -2.46 10.74
C LEU A 131 -0.32 -3.06 10.85
N LEU A 132 0.29 -3.36 9.70
CA LEU A 132 1.63 -3.95 9.59
C LEU A 132 2.67 -2.93 9.14
N SER A 133 2.30 -2.01 8.26
CA SER A 133 3.23 -0.99 7.78
C SER A 133 2.54 0.28 7.31
N GLU A 134 3.29 1.37 7.37
CA GLU A 134 3.02 2.64 6.71
C GLU A 134 4.25 3.04 5.90
N VAL A 135 4.06 3.23 4.59
CA VAL A 135 5.14 3.60 3.65
C VAL A 135 4.70 4.85 2.89
N PRO A 136 5.34 6.00 3.10
CA PRO A 136 5.04 7.19 2.32
C PRO A 136 5.66 7.09 0.92
N PHE A 137 4.85 7.44 -0.10
CA PHE A 137 5.24 7.50 -1.51
C PHE A 137 5.09 8.91 -2.06
N LYS A 138 6.02 9.27 -2.94
CA LYS A 138 5.99 10.49 -3.73
C LYS A 138 6.46 10.18 -5.15
N ASN A 139 5.62 10.45 -6.15
CA ASN A 139 5.91 10.15 -7.56
C ASN A 139 6.35 8.68 -7.77
N GLY A 140 5.68 7.73 -7.11
CA GLY A 140 5.97 6.30 -7.20
C GLY A 140 7.14 5.78 -6.35
N ASN A 141 7.94 6.65 -5.75
CA ASN A 141 9.10 6.27 -4.94
C ASN A 141 8.80 6.39 -3.44
N ALA A 142 9.21 5.40 -2.65
CA ALA A 142 9.12 5.48 -1.20
C ALA A 142 10.04 6.61 -0.68
N THR A 143 9.45 7.61 -0.01
CA THR A 143 10.18 8.79 0.48
C THR A 143 9.51 9.35 1.72
N GLY A 144 10.22 9.36 2.84
CA GLY A 144 9.74 9.80 4.15
C GLY A 144 9.94 8.77 5.24
N LEU A 145 9.18 8.86 6.33
CA LEU A 145 9.29 7.97 7.47
C LEU A 145 8.46 6.68 7.25
N VAL A 146 9.15 5.58 6.96
CA VAL A 146 8.55 4.24 6.90
C VAL A 146 8.39 3.71 8.32
N LYS A 147 7.24 3.10 8.61
CA LYS A 147 6.94 2.47 9.90
C LYS A 147 6.51 1.03 9.70
N LEU A 148 7.01 0.14 10.53
CA LEU A 148 6.62 -1.27 10.61
C LEU A 148 6.11 -1.58 12.01
N TYR A 149 5.03 -2.33 12.08
CA TYR A 149 4.34 -2.68 13.32
C TYR A 149 4.46 -4.17 13.63
N ASN A 150 4.40 -4.52 14.89
CA ASN A 150 4.36 -5.90 15.34
C ASN A 150 2.94 -6.45 15.19
N GLU A 151 2.77 -7.53 14.43
CA GLU A 151 1.46 -8.12 14.14
C GLU A 151 0.74 -8.63 15.40
N GLN A 152 1.48 -9.08 16.41
CA GLN A 152 0.87 -9.63 17.64
C GLN A 152 0.42 -8.54 18.61
N THR A 153 1.14 -7.41 18.67
CA THR A 153 0.88 -6.35 19.65
C THR A 153 0.30 -5.07 19.05
N GLY A 154 0.35 -4.90 17.72
CA GLY A 154 -0.02 -3.68 17.01
C GLY A 154 0.91 -2.50 17.28
N LYS A 155 1.97 -2.68 18.09
CA LYS A 155 2.90 -1.60 18.45
C LYS A 155 3.98 -1.41 17.39
N LEU A 156 4.53 -0.20 17.32
CA LEU A 156 5.65 0.13 16.44
C LEU A 156 6.84 -0.77 16.74
N LYS A 157 7.37 -1.45 15.72
CA LYS A 157 8.52 -2.35 15.78
C LYS A 157 9.77 -1.72 15.21
N TYR A 158 9.60 -0.91 14.17
CA TYR A 158 10.70 -0.30 13.44
C TYR A 158 10.22 0.96 12.73
N GLU A 159 11.07 1.97 12.70
CA GLU A 159 10.89 3.13 11.82
C GLU A 159 12.21 3.56 11.21
N THR A 160 12.16 4.07 9.98
CA THR A 160 13.35 4.53 9.26
C THR A 160 12.98 5.60 8.23
N ASN A 161 13.86 6.57 8.06
CA ASN A 161 13.73 7.52 6.97
C ASN A 161 14.28 6.93 5.68
N VAL A 162 13.52 7.08 4.59
CA VAL A 162 13.93 6.69 3.24
C VAL A 162 13.84 7.87 2.28
N VAL A 163 14.70 7.88 1.29
CA VAL A 163 14.68 8.81 0.16
C VAL A 163 14.81 7.99 -1.11
N ASN A 164 13.78 8.00 -1.95
CA ASN A 164 13.71 7.19 -3.18
C ASN A 164 13.98 5.70 -2.93
N GLY A 165 13.41 5.16 -1.83
CA GLY A 165 13.56 3.75 -1.46
C GLY A 165 14.86 3.37 -0.72
N VAL A 166 15.80 4.31 -0.58
CA VAL A 166 17.10 4.11 0.08
C VAL A 166 17.04 4.68 1.49
N ARG A 167 17.49 3.94 2.51
CA ARG A 167 17.55 4.44 3.90
C ARG A 167 18.53 5.60 3.99
N ASN A 168 18.03 6.73 4.48
CA ASN A 168 18.82 7.96 4.61
C ASN A 168 18.27 8.78 5.79
N GLY A 169 18.93 8.72 6.92
CA GLY A 169 18.49 9.35 8.16
C GLY A 169 18.36 8.37 9.32
N LEU A 170 17.71 8.81 10.38
CA LEU A 170 17.57 8.05 11.61
C LEU A 170 16.66 6.84 11.44
N SER A 171 17.10 5.70 11.96
CA SER A 171 16.33 4.46 12.06
C SER A 171 16.25 4.02 13.52
N LYS A 172 15.08 3.55 13.95
CA LYS A 172 14.83 3.08 15.31
C LYS A 172 14.17 1.71 15.30
N LYS A 173 14.56 0.88 16.26
CA LYS A 173 13.92 -0.40 16.58
C LYS A 173 13.31 -0.33 17.97
N TYR A 174 12.23 -1.04 18.18
CA TYR A 174 11.48 -1.02 19.44
C TYR A 174 11.26 -2.44 19.97
N TYR A 175 11.26 -2.58 21.27
CA TYR A 175 10.81 -3.77 21.98
C TYR A 175 9.31 -4.03 21.75
N PRO A 176 8.80 -5.26 21.95
CA PRO A 176 7.36 -5.53 21.91
C PRO A 176 6.55 -4.69 22.91
N SER A 177 7.17 -4.22 23.99
CA SER A 177 6.58 -3.27 24.93
C SER A 177 6.33 -1.88 24.33
N GLY A 178 7.02 -1.54 23.22
CA GLY A 178 7.00 -0.24 22.56
C GLY A 178 8.11 0.70 23.01
N LYS A 179 9.00 0.26 23.93
CA LYS A 179 10.18 1.04 24.34
C LYS A 179 11.28 0.94 23.28
N LEU A 180 12.11 1.98 23.20
CA LEU A 180 13.24 2.03 22.25
C LEU A 180 14.25 0.92 22.57
N LEU A 181 14.55 0.10 21.56
CA LEU A 181 15.59 -0.94 21.62
C LEU A 181 16.92 -0.42 21.08
N SER A 182 16.90 0.22 19.92
CA SER A 182 18.12 0.75 19.31
C SER A 182 17.82 1.85 18.32
N GLU A 183 18.83 2.68 18.07
CA GLU A 183 18.80 3.70 17.03
C GLU A 183 20.15 3.82 16.34
N VAL A 184 20.13 4.13 15.04
CA VAL A 184 21.31 4.38 14.22
C VAL A 184 20.94 5.26 13.03
N VAL A 185 21.89 6.06 12.55
CA VAL A 185 21.71 6.84 11.32
C VAL A 185 22.18 6.02 10.14
N PHE A 186 21.42 6.05 9.04
CA PHE A 186 21.81 5.51 7.75
C PHE A 186 22.13 6.63 6.77
N LYS A 187 23.13 6.38 5.91
CA LYS A 187 23.48 7.19 4.76
C LYS A 187 23.63 6.27 3.56
N ASN A 188 22.71 6.37 2.60
CA ASN A 188 22.67 5.49 1.43
C ASN A 188 22.73 3.99 1.79
N ASP A 189 21.82 3.54 2.68
CA ASP A 189 21.71 2.17 3.21
C ASP A 189 22.89 1.66 4.05
N LYS A 190 23.86 2.51 4.35
CA LYS A 190 25.00 2.16 5.22
C LYS A 190 24.86 2.87 6.55
N GLU A 191 25.16 2.15 7.65
CA GLU A 191 25.20 2.74 9.00
C GLU A 191 26.32 3.79 9.05
N GLU A 192 26.01 4.93 9.70
CA GLU A 192 26.91 6.06 9.87
C GLU A 192 26.72 6.67 11.25
N GLY A 193 27.82 6.97 11.96
CA GLY A 193 27.79 7.52 13.30
C GLY A 193 27.62 6.46 14.38
N ILE A 194 27.12 6.84 15.54
CA ILE A 194 27.04 5.96 16.72
C ILE A 194 25.67 5.27 16.74
N MET A 195 25.65 3.95 16.60
CA MET A 195 24.51 3.12 16.96
C MET A 195 24.42 3.07 18.48
N LYS A 196 23.22 3.28 19.02
CA LYS A 196 22.92 3.12 20.45
C LYS A 196 21.92 1.99 20.64
N ALA A 197 22.16 1.14 21.62
CA ALA A 197 21.23 0.12 22.09
C ALA A 197 20.84 0.40 23.54
N TYR A 198 19.61 0.07 23.90
CA TYR A 198 19.02 0.37 25.19
C TYR A 198 18.42 -0.88 25.83
N TYR A 199 18.53 -1.02 27.12
CA TYR A 199 17.75 -1.95 27.92
C TYR A 199 16.25 -1.58 27.89
N GLU A 200 15.40 -2.52 28.22
CA GLU A 200 13.95 -2.27 28.25
C GLU A 200 13.52 -1.27 29.34
N ASN A 201 14.37 -1.03 30.35
CA ASN A 201 14.20 0.05 31.34
C ASN A 201 14.59 1.45 30.80
N GLY A 202 15.09 1.53 29.53
CA GLY A 202 15.48 2.77 28.85
C GLY A 202 16.94 3.20 29.10
N LYS A 203 17.69 2.48 29.93
CA LYS A 203 19.13 2.78 30.15
C LYS A 203 19.96 2.31 28.98
N LEU A 204 21.05 3.00 28.68
CA LEU A 204 21.97 2.66 27.60
C LEU A 204 22.63 1.30 27.90
N GLN A 205 22.52 0.40 26.93
CA GLN A 205 23.11 -0.94 26.95
C GLN A 205 24.43 -0.99 26.19
N GLY A 206 24.54 -0.23 25.07
CA GLY A 206 25.73 -0.24 24.26
C GLY A 206 25.79 0.89 23.25
N GLU A 207 27.02 1.16 22.83
CA GLU A 207 27.34 2.12 21.78
C GLU A 207 28.33 1.47 20.81
N ALA A 208 28.06 1.61 19.51
CA ALA A 208 28.90 1.07 18.44
C ALA A 208 29.07 2.13 17.33
N PRO A 209 30.28 2.66 17.14
CA PRO A 209 30.54 3.62 16.08
C PRO A 209 30.65 2.91 14.72
N TYR A 210 29.91 3.42 13.75
CA TYR A 210 29.90 2.95 12.36
C TYR A 210 30.38 4.03 11.40
N LYS A 211 31.10 3.60 10.38
CA LYS A 211 31.51 4.40 9.24
C LYS A 211 31.32 3.59 7.96
N ASN A 212 30.52 4.11 7.02
CA ASN A 212 30.21 3.42 5.77
C ASN A 212 29.69 1.97 5.96
N GLY A 213 28.93 1.68 7.01
CA GLY A 213 28.36 0.36 7.32
C GLY A 213 29.33 -0.60 8.04
N GLN A 214 30.50 -0.16 8.45
CA GLN A 214 31.48 -0.95 9.18
C GLN A 214 31.77 -0.36 10.54
N LEU A 215 32.00 -1.21 11.55
CA LEU A 215 32.47 -0.76 12.86
C LEU A 215 33.82 -0.02 12.72
N ASP A 216 33.89 1.21 13.19
CA ASP A 216 35.13 2.03 13.16
C ASP A 216 35.19 2.89 14.42
N GLY A 217 35.89 2.41 15.43
CA GLY A 217 36.03 3.05 16.72
C GLY A 217 35.82 2.08 17.88
N VAL A 218 35.56 2.62 19.07
CA VAL A 218 35.42 1.86 20.30
C VAL A 218 33.95 1.48 20.52
N VAL A 219 33.64 0.18 20.45
CA VAL A 219 32.37 -0.39 20.90
C VAL A 219 32.39 -0.52 22.42
N LYS A 220 31.35 -0.06 23.08
CA LYS A 220 31.20 -0.13 24.55
C LYS A 220 29.88 -0.81 24.90
N MET A 221 29.94 -1.68 25.92
CA MET A 221 28.76 -2.25 26.56
C MET A 221 28.68 -1.78 28.02
N TYR A 222 27.47 -1.55 28.47
CA TYR A 222 27.20 -1.03 29.82
C TYR A 222 26.26 -1.97 30.56
N ASP A 223 26.44 -2.07 31.88
CA ASP A 223 25.42 -2.69 32.73
C ASP A 223 24.23 -1.74 32.99
N GLU A 224 23.22 -2.23 33.70
CA GLU A 224 22.04 -1.41 34.03
C GLU A 224 22.33 -0.26 35.01
N ASN A 225 23.52 -0.18 35.61
CA ASN A 225 23.98 0.93 36.45
C ASN A 225 24.78 1.97 35.65
N GLY A 226 25.02 1.70 34.34
CA GLY A 226 25.79 2.58 33.46
C GLY A 226 27.29 2.37 33.53
N LYS A 227 27.76 1.32 34.23
CA LYS A 227 29.18 0.96 34.29
C LYS A 227 29.58 0.22 33.01
N VAL A 228 30.70 0.59 32.41
CA VAL A 228 31.29 -0.14 31.29
C VAL A 228 31.67 -1.55 31.73
N ILE A 229 31.13 -2.57 31.06
CA ILE A 229 31.42 -3.99 31.32
C ILE A 229 32.27 -4.62 30.21
N GLU A 230 32.26 -4.02 29.02
CA GLU A 230 33.07 -4.49 27.90
C GLU A 230 33.43 -3.30 27.00
N GLN A 231 34.64 -3.35 26.43
CA GLN A 231 35.12 -2.37 25.49
C GLN A 231 36.05 -3.04 24.48
N THR A 232 35.74 -2.83 23.16
CA THR A 232 36.53 -3.42 22.08
C THR A 232 36.70 -2.40 20.97
N THR A 233 37.92 -2.28 20.43
CA THR A 233 38.22 -1.35 19.36
C THR A 233 38.14 -2.03 18.00
N PHE A 234 37.51 -1.35 17.04
CA PHE A 234 37.38 -1.79 15.66
C PHE A 234 37.95 -0.77 14.68
N LYS A 235 38.50 -1.24 13.57
CA LYS A 235 38.92 -0.42 12.45
C LYS A 235 38.47 -1.08 11.14
N ASN A 236 37.67 -0.37 10.33
CA ASN A 236 37.12 -0.91 9.08
C ASN A 236 36.47 -2.31 9.25
N GLY A 237 35.70 -2.51 10.33
CA GLY A 237 35.03 -3.76 10.65
C GLY A 237 35.87 -4.85 11.30
N GLN A 238 37.19 -4.66 11.43
CA GLN A 238 38.09 -5.63 12.05
C GLN A 238 38.46 -5.19 13.48
N GLN A 239 38.42 -6.14 14.39
CA GLN A 239 38.89 -5.90 15.78
C GLN A 239 40.39 -5.62 15.75
N VAL A 240 40.78 -4.55 16.44
CA VAL A 240 42.20 -4.19 16.65
C VAL A 240 42.55 -4.34 18.12
N LYS A 241 43.79 -4.74 18.36
CA LYS A 241 44.30 -4.91 19.73
C LYS A 241 44.60 -3.56 20.39
#